data_553bc20da67bd5f77ec2ee572bd70475
#
_entry.id   553bc20da67bd5f77ec2ee572bd70475
#
_cell.length_a   1.000
_cell.length_b   1.000
_cell.length_c   1.000
_cell.angle_alpha   90.00
_cell.angle_beta   90.00
_cell.angle_gamma   90.00
#
_symmetry.space_group_name_H-M   'P 1'
#
loop_
_entity.id
_entity.type
_entity.pdbx_description
1 polymer ?
#
loop_
_entity_poly.entity_id
_entity_poly.type
_entity_poly.pdbx_seq_one_letter_code
_entity_poly.pdbx_strand_id
1 'polypeptide(L)'
;MGFKTVFAGAIAGAALIATGALAQEQSSNRVAAKTDWSVFVDDNPTECWSVSTPKETVNTKDGRVVAVTRGQILLMVFYRPSADAKGQVAFTGGYPFASGSTVNVNISGNEFDLIADGEWAWPAIGDDAKIVAAMKRGASAIVSARSSRGTLTKDTFSLLGFTAAVDDAAKRCGG
;
A
#
# COMPACT_ATOMS: atom_id res chain seq x y z
N MET A 1 28.91 -13.37 76.18
CA MET A 1 28.13 -12.27 75.61
C MET A 1 28.41 -12.32 74.08
N GLY A 2 27.52 -12.93 73.31
CA GLY A 2 27.70 -13.14 71.85
C GLY A 2 26.78 -12.23 71.09
N PHE A 3 27.33 -11.38 70.24
CA PHE A 3 26.60 -10.60 69.23
C PHE A 3 26.34 -11.45 68.00
N LYS A 4 25.08 -11.65 67.69
CA LYS A 4 24.64 -12.29 66.42
C LYS A 4 24.33 -11.18 65.38
N THR A 5 25.17 -11.09 64.37
CA THR A 5 24.94 -10.22 63.21
C THR A 5 24.04 -10.94 62.27
N VAL A 6 22.86 -10.34 61.92
CA VAL A 6 21.93 -10.82 60.91
C VAL A 6 22.24 -10.12 59.61
N PHE A 7 22.64 -10.85 58.57
CA PHE A 7 22.78 -10.35 57.21
C PHE A 7 21.40 -10.39 56.52
N ALA A 8 20.87 -9.24 56.17
CA ALA A 8 19.69 -9.12 55.31
C ALA A 8 20.14 -9.13 53.84
N GLY A 9 19.81 -10.20 53.15
CA GLY A 9 20.03 -10.29 51.69
C GLY A 9 18.95 -9.53 50.92
N ALA A 10 19.33 -8.51 50.17
CA ALA A 10 18.45 -7.83 49.23
C ALA A 10 18.40 -8.62 47.90
N ILE A 11 17.24 -9.17 47.57
CA ILE A 11 16.98 -9.81 46.25
C ILE A 11 16.56 -8.68 45.32
N ALA A 12 17.43 -8.32 44.38
CA ALA A 12 17.12 -7.42 43.28
C ALA A 12 16.35 -8.22 42.20
N GLY A 13 15.05 -8.04 42.12
CA GLY A 13 14.22 -8.58 41.07
C GLY A 13 14.44 -7.81 39.76
N ALA A 14 15.05 -8.46 38.77
CA ALA A 14 15.14 -7.93 37.42
C ALA A 14 13.78 -8.11 36.71
N ALA A 15 13.05 -7.00 36.52
CA ALA A 15 11.84 -6.98 35.72
C ALA A 15 12.24 -7.07 34.22
N LEU A 16 12.01 -8.21 33.57
CA LEU A 16 12.10 -8.38 32.15
C LEU A 16 10.89 -7.67 31.49
N ILE A 17 11.14 -6.48 30.94
CA ILE A 17 10.15 -5.82 30.08
C ILE A 17 10.16 -6.56 28.73
N ALA A 18 9.19 -7.45 28.52
CA ALA A 18 8.91 -8.02 27.22
C ALA A 18 8.33 -6.92 26.32
N THR A 19 9.18 -6.33 25.47
CA THR A 19 8.72 -5.50 24.36
C THR A 19 8.01 -6.42 23.35
N GLY A 20 6.66 -6.46 23.41
CA GLY A 20 5.85 -7.10 22.40
C GLY A 20 6.11 -6.40 21.07
N ALA A 21 6.87 -7.05 20.18
CA ALA A 21 6.91 -6.69 18.78
C ALA A 21 5.48 -6.88 18.26
N LEU A 22 4.80 -5.77 17.88
CA LEU A 22 3.59 -5.83 17.11
C LEU A 22 4.01 -6.40 15.75
N ALA A 23 3.88 -7.71 15.57
CA ALA A 23 3.96 -8.34 14.28
C ALA A 23 2.81 -7.75 13.47
N GLN A 24 3.13 -6.92 12.46
CA GLN A 24 2.17 -6.60 11.42
C GLN A 24 1.69 -7.94 10.86
N GLU A 25 0.39 -8.19 10.94
CA GLU A 25 -0.22 -9.35 10.30
C GLU A 25 0.11 -9.27 8.80
N GLN A 26 1.12 -10.04 8.41
CA GLN A 26 1.43 -10.25 7.01
C GLN A 26 0.29 -11.12 6.48
N SER A 27 -0.51 -10.57 5.55
CA SER A 27 -1.61 -11.31 4.92
C SER A 27 -1.13 -12.70 4.50
N SER A 28 -1.76 -13.75 5.05
CA SER A 28 -1.34 -15.16 4.85
C SER A 28 -1.57 -15.66 3.42
N ASN A 29 -2.30 -14.88 2.61
CA ASN A 29 -2.69 -15.21 1.23
C ASN A 29 -1.74 -14.65 0.15
N ARG A 30 -0.54 -14.17 0.50
CA ARG A 30 0.50 -13.81 -0.48
C ARG A 30 1.09 -15.06 -1.12
N VAL A 31 0.86 -15.21 -2.43
CA VAL A 31 1.27 -16.39 -3.21
C VAL A 31 2.55 -16.18 -4.03
N ALA A 32 2.93 -14.93 -4.30
CA ALA A 32 4.18 -14.61 -5.01
C ALA A 32 4.71 -13.22 -4.68
N ALA A 33 6.03 -13.04 -4.86
CA ALA A 33 6.71 -11.76 -4.88
C ALA A 33 7.46 -11.63 -6.21
N LYS A 34 7.32 -10.47 -6.87
CA LYS A 34 7.91 -10.15 -8.17
C LYS A 34 8.63 -8.81 -8.04
N THR A 35 9.85 -8.81 -7.57
CA THR A 35 10.67 -7.62 -7.26
C THR A 35 9.95 -6.67 -6.29
N ASP A 36 9.33 -5.58 -6.79
CA ASP A 36 8.66 -4.56 -5.98
C ASP A 36 7.14 -4.77 -5.88
N TRP A 37 6.63 -5.86 -6.44
CA TRP A 37 5.22 -6.23 -6.45
C TRP A 37 4.97 -7.56 -5.78
N SER A 38 3.86 -7.67 -5.07
CA SER A 38 3.39 -8.91 -4.46
C SER A 38 2.07 -9.34 -5.09
N VAL A 39 1.85 -10.66 -5.18
CA VAL A 39 0.60 -11.26 -5.67
C VAL A 39 -0.09 -11.97 -4.53
N PHE A 40 -1.37 -11.71 -4.41
CA PHE A 40 -2.25 -12.30 -3.40
C PHE A 40 -3.43 -12.99 -4.07
N VAL A 41 -3.94 -14.02 -3.41
CA VAL A 41 -5.13 -14.77 -3.84
C VAL A 41 -6.05 -14.97 -2.65
N ASP A 42 -7.33 -14.69 -2.84
CA ASP A 42 -8.41 -15.11 -1.96
C ASP A 42 -9.28 -16.12 -2.70
N ASP A 43 -9.71 -17.18 -2.01
CA ASP A 43 -10.44 -18.28 -2.63
C ASP A 43 -11.97 -18.15 -2.40
N ASN A 44 -12.40 -17.29 -1.49
CA ASN A 44 -13.81 -17.21 -1.12
C ASN A 44 -14.28 -15.77 -0.78
N PRO A 45 -14.72 -14.96 -1.75
CA PRO A 45 -14.81 -15.24 -3.19
C PRO A 45 -13.42 -15.29 -3.84
N THR A 46 -13.30 -15.97 -4.99
CA THR A 46 -12.05 -15.99 -5.76
C THR A 46 -11.69 -14.60 -6.22
N GLU A 47 -10.54 -14.10 -5.75
CA GLU A 47 -10.01 -12.79 -6.07
C GLU A 47 -8.47 -12.85 -6.10
N CYS A 48 -7.87 -12.26 -7.12
CA CYS A 48 -6.42 -12.13 -7.22
C CYS A 48 -6.06 -10.67 -7.37
N TRP A 49 -4.99 -10.23 -6.72
CA TRP A 49 -4.48 -8.89 -6.93
C TRP A 49 -2.96 -8.83 -6.89
N SER A 50 -2.43 -7.91 -7.65
CA SER A 50 -1.06 -7.47 -7.54
C SER A 50 -1.02 -6.14 -6.80
N VAL A 51 -0.05 -5.96 -5.91
CA VAL A 51 0.06 -4.75 -5.07
C VAL A 51 1.50 -4.35 -4.86
N SER A 52 1.73 -3.04 -4.78
CA SER A 52 3.00 -2.44 -4.39
C SER A 52 2.79 -1.29 -3.40
N THR A 53 3.83 -1.01 -2.62
CA THR A 53 3.95 0.17 -1.76
C THR A 53 4.91 1.17 -2.40
N PRO A 54 4.81 2.48 -2.11
CA PRO A 54 5.70 3.47 -2.70
C PRO A 54 7.14 3.30 -2.21
N LYS A 55 8.09 3.65 -3.07
CA LYS A 55 9.52 3.75 -2.73
C LYS A 55 9.87 5.09 -2.11
N GLU A 56 9.10 6.12 -2.43
CA GLU A 56 9.26 7.47 -1.93
C GLU A 56 7.91 8.12 -1.72
N THR A 57 7.77 8.88 -0.63
CA THR A 57 6.58 9.68 -0.35
C THR A 57 7.00 11.10 0.02
N VAL A 58 6.37 12.10 -0.59
CA VAL A 58 6.54 13.51 -0.26
C VAL A 58 5.18 14.09 0.08
N ASN A 59 5.08 14.72 1.26
CA ASN A 59 3.86 15.38 1.71
C ASN A 59 4.13 16.86 1.85
N THR A 60 3.27 17.71 1.28
CA THR A 60 3.41 19.16 1.34
C THR A 60 2.11 19.83 1.78
N LYS A 61 2.23 20.88 2.57
CA LYS A 61 1.11 21.74 2.97
C LYS A 61 1.57 23.18 2.92
N ASP A 62 0.77 24.05 2.28
CA ASP A 62 1.06 25.47 2.11
C ASP A 62 2.48 25.70 1.51
N GLY A 63 2.86 24.85 0.54
CA GLY A 63 4.14 24.92 -0.14
C GLY A 63 5.36 24.41 0.64
N ARG A 64 5.15 23.85 1.84
CA ARG A 64 6.22 23.32 2.70
C ARG A 64 6.10 21.82 2.87
N VAL A 65 7.23 21.10 2.88
CA VAL A 65 7.28 19.69 3.22
C VAL A 65 6.89 19.51 4.68
N VAL A 66 5.97 18.57 4.94
CA VAL A 66 5.46 18.26 6.27
C VAL A 66 5.56 16.77 6.58
N ALA A 67 5.81 16.44 7.84
CA ALA A 67 5.70 15.08 8.32
C ALA A 67 4.23 14.81 8.68
N VAL A 68 3.68 13.71 8.15
CA VAL A 68 2.30 13.26 8.43
C VAL A 68 2.28 11.74 8.67
N THR A 69 1.38 11.30 9.54
CA THR A 69 1.09 9.87 9.69
C THR A 69 0.01 9.49 8.69
N ARG A 70 0.27 8.44 7.92
CA ARG A 70 -0.65 7.88 6.93
C ARG A 70 -0.90 6.41 7.25
N GLY A 71 -2.03 5.88 6.83
CA GLY A 71 -2.29 4.45 6.76
C GLY A 71 -1.46 3.78 5.66
N GLN A 72 -1.90 2.61 5.20
CA GLN A 72 -1.25 1.91 4.11
C GLN A 72 -1.40 2.70 2.79
N ILE A 73 -0.31 2.79 2.05
CA ILE A 73 -0.26 3.45 0.74
C ILE A 73 -0.06 2.34 -0.29
N LEU A 74 -1.08 2.07 -1.10
CA LEU A 74 -1.09 0.92 -1.99
C LEU A 74 -1.53 1.32 -3.41
N LEU A 75 -0.79 0.82 -4.40
CA LEU A 75 -1.21 0.80 -5.80
C LEU A 75 -1.47 -0.66 -6.17
N MET A 76 -2.67 -0.94 -6.68
CA MET A 76 -3.18 -2.31 -6.84
C MET A 76 -3.81 -2.53 -8.21
N VAL A 77 -3.80 -3.79 -8.65
CA VAL A 77 -4.57 -4.23 -9.82
C VAL A 77 -5.28 -5.52 -9.44
N PHE A 78 -6.61 -5.52 -9.56
CA PHE A 78 -7.50 -6.60 -9.16
C PHE A 78 -8.03 -7.42 -10.34
N TYR A 79 -8.20 -8.72 -10.08
CA TYR A 79 -8.94 -9.66 -10.91
C TYR A 79 -9.97 -10.33 -10.04
N ARG A 80 -11.24 -10.09 -10.30
CA ARG A 80 -12.37 -10.62 -9.54
C ARG A 80 -13.41 -11.18 -10.51
N PRO A 81 -13.36 -12.49 -10.84
CA PRO A 81 -14.26 -13.12 -11.81
C PRO A 81 -15.74 -12.93 -11.50
N SER A 82 -16.12 -13.01 -10.22
CA SER A 82 -17.50 -12.85 -9.76
C SER A 82 -18.09 -11.45 -10.01
N ALA A 83 -17.24 -10.44 -10.21
CA ALA A 83 -17.64 -9.05 -10.49
C ALA A 83 -17.22 -8.58 -11.89
N ASP A 84 -16.80 -9.51 -12.78
CA ASP A 84 -16.24 -9.23 -14.11
C ASP A 84 -15.08 -8.19 -14.11
N ALA A 85 -14.39 -8.06 -12.99
CA ALA A 85 -13.24 -7.18 -12.87
C ALA A 85 -11.98 -7.89 -13.43
N LYS A 86 -11.45 -7.35 -14.52
CA LYS A 86 -10.30 -7.90 -15.25
C LYS A 86 -9.21 -6.84 -15.37
N GLY A 87 -8.39 -6.73 -14.32
CA GLY A 87 -7.31 -5.75 -14.28
C GLY A 87 -7.76 -4.37 -13.79
N GLN A 88 -8.69 -4.32 -12.84
CA GLN A 88 -9.16 -3.07 -12.24
C GLN A 88 -8.06 -2.43 -11.39
N VAL A 89 -7.70 -1.19 -11.70
CA VAL A 89 -6.68 -0.42 -10.97
C VAL A 89 -7.33 0.26 -9.77
N ALA A 90 -6.61 0.28 -8.64
CA ALA A 90 -7.02 1.01 -7.45
C ALA A 90 -5.82 1.63 -6.75
N PHE A 91 -6.04 2.77 -6.12
CA PHE A 91 -5.05 3.43 -5.27
C PHE A 91 -5.67 3.83 -3.93
N THR A 92 -4.92 3.63 -2.83
CA THR A 92 -5.21 4.27 -1.56
C THR A 92 -3.99 5.03 -1.05
N GLY A 93 -4.26 6.25 -0.59
CA GLY A 93 -3.23 7.12 -0.03
C GLY A 93 -3.03 6.94 1.48
N GLY A 94 -3.83 6.07 2.13
CA GLY A 94 -3.84 5.88 3.57
C GLY A 94 -4.47 7.06 4.33
N TYR A 95 -5.40 7.77 3.69
CA TYR A 95 -6.16 8.88 4.27
C TYR A 95 -7.40 9.16 3.39
N PRO A 96 -8.45 9.79 3.95
CA PRO A 96 -9.58 10.27 3.15
C PRO A 96 -9.16 11.39 2.19
N PHE A 97 -9.46 11.24 0.91
CA PHE A 97 -9.21 12.25 -0.11
C PHE A 97 -10.10 13.49 0.06
N ALA A 98 -9.67 14.62 -0.47
CA ALA A 98 -10.49 15.82 -0.50
C ALA A 98 -11.73 15.59 -1.39
N SER A 99 -12.90 15.97 -0.90
CA SER A 99 -14.17 15.81 -1.64
C SER A 99 -14.10 16.46 -3.02
N GLY A 100 -14.48 15.71 -4.06
CA GLY A 100 -14.47 16.16 -5.44
C GLY A 100 -13.08 16.33 -6.06
N SER A 101 -12.01 15.89 -5.38
CA SER A 101 -10.66 15.87 -5.97
C SER A 101 -10.45 14.65 -6.85
N THR A 102 -9.55 14.79 -7.80
CA THR A 102 -8.98 13.68 -8.57
C THR A 102 -7.63 13.27 -7.97
N VAL A 103 -7.24 12.03 -8.23
CA VAL A 103 -5.90 11.50 -7.97
C VAL A 103 -5.22 11.31 -9.31
N ASN A 104 -4.12 12.03 -9.54
CA ASN A 104 -3.38 11.95 -10.79
C ASN A 104 -2.31 10.87 -10.72
N VAL A 105 -2.22 10.04 -11.75
CA VAL A 105 -1.18 9.00 -11.92
C VAL A 105 -0.37 9.34 -13.17
N ASN A 106 0.89 9.69 -12.99
CA ASN A 106 1.83 9.94 -14.09
C ASN A 106 2.76 8.74 -14.28
N ILE A 107 2.73 8.15 -15.47
CA ILE A 107 3.58 7.02 -15.86
C ILE A 107 4.39 7.42 -17.09
N SER A 108 5.67 7.74 -16.88
CA SER A 108 6.57 8.14 -17.97
C SER A 108 6.00 9.27 -18.87
N GLY A 109 5.33 10.25 -18.26
CA GLY A 109 4.70 11.39 -18.94
C GLY A 109 3.27 11.16 -19.44
N ASN A 110 2.74 9.94 -19.35
CA ASN A 110 1.31 9.69 -19.59
C ASN A 110 0.54 9.92 -18.29
N GLU A 111 -0.43 10.80 -18.31
CA GLU A 111 -1.24 11.17 -17.15
C GLU A 111 -2.63 10.53 -17.21
N PHE A 112 -3.09 10.04 -16.07
CA PHE A 112 -4.40 9.44 -15.87
C PHE A 112 -4.99 10.00 -14.61
N ASP A 113 -6.29 10.29 -14.61
CA ASP A 113 -7.02 10.76 -13.45
C ASP A 113 -7.88 9.65 -12.88
N LEU A 114 -7.75 9.42 -11.58
CA LEU A 114 -8.60 8.53 -10.81
C LEU A 114 -9.64 9.36 -10.04
N ILE A 115 -10.85 8.84 -9.93
CA ILE A 115 -11.94 9.41 -9.16
C ILE A 115 -11.78 8.99 -7.71
N ALA A 116 -11.68 9.96 -6.80
CA ALA A 116 -11.58 9.71 -5.37
C ALA A 116 -12.95 9.39 -4.76
N ASP A 117 -12.99 8.29 -3.98
CA ASP A 117 -14.14 7.87 -3.17
C ASP A 117 -13.65 7.41 -1.79
N GLY A 118 -13.88 8.23 -0.78
CA GLY A 118 -13.39 8.01 0.58
C GLY A 118 -11.85 7.97 0.65
N GLU A 119 -11.30 6.82 0.99
CA GLU A 119 -9.85 6.57 1.04
C GLU A 119 -9.30 5.88 -0.21
N TRP A 120 -10.17 5.57 -1.18
CA TRP A 120 -9.81 4.90 -2.41
C TRP A 120 -9.98 5.81 -3.63
N ALA A 121 -9.24 5.51 -4.68
CA ALA A 121 -9.37 6.16 -5.96
C ALA A 121 -9.35 5.12 -7.10
N TRP A 122 -10.22 5.30 -8.08
CA TRP A 122 -10.51 4.35 -9.15
C TRP A 122 -10.49 5.07 -10.50
N PRO A 123 -9.98 4.46 -11.58
CA PRO A 123 -10.08 5.02 -12.92
C PRO A 123 -11.55 5.22 -13.35
N ALA A 124 -11.75 6.11 -14.30
CA ALA A 124 -13.01 6.15 -15.01
C ALA A 124 -13.23 4.83 -15.77
N ILE A 125 -14.50 4.46 -16.00
CA ILE A 125 -14.87 3.22 -16.69
C ILE A 125 -14.14 3.13 -18.03
N GLY A 126 -13.39 2.04 -18.24
CA GLY A 126 -12.67 1.74 -19.48
C GLY A 126 -11.23 2.29 -19.54
N ASP A 127 -10.74 2.97 -18.51
CA ASP A 127 -9.35 3.46 -18.46
C ASP A 127 -8.37 2.48 -17.82
N ASP A 128 -8.85 1.47 -17.08
CA ASP A 128 -8.02 0.46 -16.43
C ASP A 128 -6.98 -0.17 -17.38
N ALA A 129 -7.44 -0.65 -18.56
CA ALA A 129 -6.58 -1.30 -19.53
C ALA A 129 -5.48 -0.37 -20.06
N LYS A 130 -5.77 0.93 -20.22
CA LYS A 130 -4.80 1.94 -20.68
C LYS A 130 -3.73 2.17 -19.59
N ILE A 131 -4.15 2.27 -18.32
CA ILE A 131 -3.24 2.44 -17.18
C ILE A 131 -2.35 1.20 -17.03
N VAL A 132 -2.93 0.00 -17.02
CA VAL A 132 -2.17 -1.27 -16.95
C VAL A 132 -1.17 -1.36 -18.10
N ALA A 133 -1.56 -1.01 -19.33
CA ALA A 133 -0.66 -1.01 -20.48
C ALA A 133 0.48 0.02 -20.35
N ALA A 134 0.22 1.20 -19.77
CA ALA A 134 1.24 2.19 -19.48
C ALA A 134 2.19 1.70 -18.38
N MET A 135 1.66 1.11 -17.30
CA MET A 135 2.46 0.54 -16.21
C MET A 135 3.38 -0.59 -16.68
N LYS A 136 2.92 -1.46 -17.61
CA LYS A 136 3.77 -2.53 -18.18
C LYS A 136 4.98 -2.00 -18.95
N ARG A 137 4.91 -0.77 -19.49
CA ARG A 137 5.99 -0.13 -20.26
C ARG A 137 6.80 0.88 -19.46
N GLY A 138 6.28 1.32 -18.31
CA GLY A 138 6.91 2.33 -17.46
C GLY A 138 7.93 1.75 -16.50
N ALA A 139 8.84 2.60 -16.03
CA ALA A 139 9.78 2.25 -14.96
C ALA A 139 9.23 2.64 -13.57
N SER A 140 8.40 3.68 -13.50
CA SER A 140 7.79 4.18 -12.27
C SER A 140 6.42 4.79 -12.55
N ALA A 141 5.58 4.80 -11.52
CA ALA A 141 4.33 5.53 -11.47
C ALA A 141 4.39 6.55 -10.33
N ILE A 142 4.06 7.81 -10.62
CA ILE A 142 3.99 8.89 -9.63
C ILE A 142 2.52 9.18 -9.40
N VAL A 143 2.05 9.00 -8.17
CA VAL A 143 0.66 9.26 -7.79
C VAL A 143 0.60 10.53 -6.96
N SER A 144 -0.18 11.51 -7.41
CA SER A 144 -0.35 12.81 -6.76
C SER A 144 -1.80 12.97 -6.32
N ALA A 145 -2.01 13.35 -5.06
CA ALA A 145 -3.35 13.48 -4.48
C ALA A 145 -3.43 14.60 -3.44
N ARG A 146 -4.64 14.94 -3.03
CA ARG A 146 -4.94 15.88 -1.95
C ARG A 146 -5.77 15.20 -0.87
N SER A 147 -5.32 15.28 0.38
CA SER A 147 -6.09 14.78 1.52
C SER A 147 -7.23 15.75 1.89
N SER A 148 -8.24 15.25 2.60
CA SER A 148 -9.34 16.05 3.17
C SER A 148 -8.85 17.18 4.10
N ARG A 149 -7.62 17.06 4.63
CA ARG A 149 -6.97 18.08 5.46
C ARG A 149 -6.14 19.09 4.65
N GLY A 150 -6.16 19.00 3.32
CA GLY A 150 -5.46 19.91 2.41
C GLY A 150 -3.99 19.59 2.18
N THR A 151 -3.46 18.48 2.70
CA THR A 151 -2.09 18.03 2.40
C THR A 151 -2.03 17.50 0.98
N LEU A 152 -1.06 17.96 0.20
CA LEU A 152 -0.71 17.40 -1.10
C LEU A 152 0.27 16.24 -0.88
N THR A 153 0.04 15.12 -1.50
CA THR A 153 0.91 13.95 -1.44
C THR A 153 1.42 13.58 -2.82
N LYS A 154 2.64 13.10 -2.87
CA LYS A 154 3.28 12.58 -4.06
C LYS A 154 3.98 11.28 -3.69
N ASP A 155 3.47 10.17 -4.22
CA ASP A 155 3.93 8.82 -3.93
C ASP A 155 4.54 8.21 -5.18
N THR A 156 5.80 7.78 -5.12
CA THR A 156 6.52 7.19 -6.25
C THR A 156 6.60 5.68 -6.09
N PHE A 157 5.99 4.96 -7.02
CA PHE A 157 6.01 3.50 -7.10
C PHE A 157 6.99 3.02 -8.14
N SER A 158 7.75 1.99 -7.82
CA SER A 158 8.54 1.25 -8.81
C SER A 158 7.63 0.32 -9.60
N LEU A 159 7.83 0.24 -10.92
CA LEU A 159 7.13 -0.72 -11.78
C LEU A 159 7.98 -1.96 -12.09
N LEU A 160 9.14 -2.13 -11.41
CA LEU A 160 9.95 -3.34 -11.52
C LEU A 160 9.20 -4.55 -10.98
N GLY A 161 8.95 -5.54 -11.84
CA GLY A 161 8.18 -6.73 -11.52
C GLY A 161 6.68 -6.60 -11.74
N PHE A 162 6.15 -5.40 -12.07
CA PHE A 162 4.73 -5.17 -12.29
C PHE A 162 4.13 -6.13 -13.32
N THR A 163 4.73 -6.20 -14.53
CA THR A 163 4.25 -7.08 -15.61
C THR A 163 4.14 -8.52 -15.15
N ALA A 164 5.18 -9.05 -14.48
CA ALA A 164 5.17 -10.41 -13.98
C ALA A 164 4.13 -10.64 -12.87
N ALA A 165 3.87 -9.63 -12.03
CA ALA A 165 2.88 -9.73 -10.97
C ALA A 165 1.45 -9.68 -11.51
N VAL A 166 1.14 -8.74 -12.41
CA VAL A 166 -0.20 -8.59 -12.98
C VAL A 166 -0.57 -9.78 -13.87
N ASP A 167 0.39 -10.32 -14.63
CA ASP A 167 0.16 -11.50 -15.46
C ASP A 167 -0.03 -12.78 -14.60
N ASP A 168 0.68 -12.90 -13.47
CA ASP A 168 0.49 -14.00 -12.50
C ASP A 168 -0.90 -13.92 -11.85
N ALA A 169 -1.33 -12.74 -11.39
CA ALA A 169 -2.67 -12.52 -10.84
C ALA A 169 -3.76 -12.83 -11.87
N ALA A 170 -3.65 -12.30 -13.09
CA ALA A 170 -4.57 -12.57 -14.19
C ALA A 170 -4.70 -14.09 -14.46
N LYS A 171 -3.58 -14.80 -14.60
CA LYS A 171 -3.55 -16.24 -14.85
C LYS A 171 -4.25 -17.05 -13.75
N ARG A 172 -4.12 -16.64 -12.50
CA ARG A 172 -4.74 -17.34 -11.34
C ARG A 172 -6.23 -17.14 -11.27
N CYS A 173 -6.74 -15.97 -11.63
CA CYS A 173 -8.16 -15.63 -11.57
C CYS A 173 -8.85 -15.57 -12.95
N GLY A 174 -8.27 -16.19 -13.98
CA GLY A 174 -8.93 -16.35 -15.28
C GLY A 174 -9.10 -15.04 -16.05
N GLY A 175 -8.15 -14.11 -15.90
CA GLY A 175 -8.11 -12.84 -16.66
C GLY A 175 -7.52 -13.01 -18.06
#